data_952319ce1abb295ffb206f5c06a33d3a
#
_entry.id   952319ce1abb295ffb206f5c06a33d3a
#
_cell.length_a   1.000
_cell.length_b   1.000
_cell.length_c   1.000
_cell.angle_alpha   90.00
_cell.angle_beta   90.00
_cell.angle_gamma   90.00
#
_symmetry.space_group_name_H-M   'P 1'
#
loop_
_entity.id
_entity.type
_entity.pdbx_description
1 polymer ?
#
loop_
_entity_poly.entity_id
_entity_poly.type
_entity_poly.pdbx_seq_one_letter_code
_entity_poly.pdbx_strand_id
1 'polypeptide(L)' 'RYLLQAGSFERAADADDLQARIALSGEAARVEQAEVNGKTMYRVRLGPYPNAEAASTAKTNLAQQGIKADSIKIK' A
#
# COMPACT_ATOMS: atom_id res chain seq x y z
N ARG A 1 12.41 -6.19 -7.71
CA ARG A 1 10.99 -6.15 -7.40
C ARG A 1 10.65 -4.91 -6.57
N TYR A 2 9.42 -4.52 -6.63
CA TYR A 2 8.95 -3.30 -5.97
C TYR A 2 7.67 -3.58 -5.20
N LEU A 3 7.57 -2.94 -4.03
CA LEU A 3 6.33 -2.86 -3.27
C LEU A 3 5.83 -1.42 -3.32
N LEU A 4 4.53 -1.24 -3.22
CA LEU A 4 3.96 0.06 -2.95
C LEU A 4 3.43 0.06 -1.51
N GLN A 5 3.64 1.17 -0.82
CA GLN A 5 3.07 1.37 0.50
C GLN A 5 2.16 2.59 0.45
N ALA A 6 0.87 2.35 0.68
CA ALA A 6 -0.14 3.38 0.55
C ALA A 6 -0.44 4.09 1.87
N GLY A 7 -0.06 3.52 2.98
CA GLY A 7 -0.25 4.15 4.27
C GLY A 7 0.21 3.28 5.42
N SER A 8 0.31 3.90 6.59
CA SER A 8 0.64 3.22 7.83
C SER A 8 -0.21 3.85 8.92
N PHE A 9 -0.91 3.03 9.68
CA PHE A 9 -1.92 3.49 10.64
C PHE A 9 -1.72 2.82 12.00
N GLU A 10 -2.08 3.50 13.06
CA GLU A 10 -2.09 2.91 14.39
C GLU A 10 -3.35 2.10 14.65
N ARG A 11 -4.40 2.30 13.84
CA ARG A 11 -5.68 1.62 13.98
C ARG A 11 -5.95 0.72 12.79
N ALA A 12 -6.32 -0.54 13.08
CA ALA A 12 -6.65 -1.49 12.02
C ALA A 12 -7.81 -1.00 11.15
N ALA A 13 -8.81 -0.34 11.73
CA ALA A 13 -9.97 0.15 11.00
C ALA A 13 -9.57 1.14 9.90
N ASP A 14 -8.60 2.02 10.18
CA ASP A 14 -8.14 2.99 9.20
C ASP A 14 -7.42 2.31 8.04
N ALA A 15 -6.63 1.28 8.34
CA ALA A 15 -5.96 0.50 7.29
C ALA A 15 -6.99 -0.25 6.44
N ASP A 16 -8.01 -0.82 7.07
CA ASP A 16 -9.07 -1.54 6.35
C ASP A 16 -9.85 -0.61 5.42
N ASP A 17 -10.11 0.63 5.86
CA ASP A 17 -10.80 1.62 5.03
C ASP A 17 -9.97 1.96 3.79
N LEU A 18 -8.66 2.13 3.95
CA LEU A 18 -7.80 2.41 2.81
C LEU A 18 -7.73 1.20 1.88
N GLN A 19 -7.64 -0.01 2.43
CA GLN A 19 -7.64 -1.23 1.63
C GLN A 19 -8.90 -1.33 0.76
N ALA A 20 -10.05 -0.99 1.32
CA ALA A 20 -11.32 -1.01 0.58
C ALA A 20 -11.32 0.01 -0.55
N ARG A 21 -10.78 1.21 -0.31
CA ARG A 21 -10.66 2.25 -1.33
C ARG A 21 -9.74 1.82 -2.45
N ILE A 22 -8.64 1.15 -2.12
CA ILE A 22 -7.70 0.64 -3.12
C ILE A 22 -8.37 -0.43 -3.99
N ALA A 23 -9.20 -1.28 -3.39
CA ALA A 23 -9.92 -2.30 -4.15
C ALA A 23 -10.84 -1.66 -5.22
N LEU A 24 -11.41 -0.50 -4.92
CA LEU A 24 -12.26 0.22 -5.89
C LEU A 24 -11.48 0.74 -7.09
N SER A 25 -10.16 0.91 -6.97
CA SER A 25 -9.30 1.33 -8.08
C SER A 25 -8.88 0.17 -8.98
N GLY A 26 -9.25 -1.05 -8.62
CA GLY A 26 -8.86 -2.24 -9.36
C GLY A 26 -7.55 -2.85 -8.89
N GLU A 27 -6.91 -2.29 -7.87
CA GLU A 27 -5.68 -2.82 -7.29
C GLU A 27 -5.98 -3.65 -6.06
N ALA A 28 -5.06 -4.56 -5.73
CA ALA A 28 -5.21 -5.41 -4.55
C ALA A 28 -4.15 -5.04 -3.52
N ALA A 29 -4.60 -4.63 -2.35
CA ALA A 29 -3.70 -4.31 -1.24
C ALA A 29 -3.91 -5.30 -0.10
N ARG A 30 -2.90 -5.40 0.75
CA ARG A 30 -2.98 -6.17 1.98
C ARG A 30 -2.59 -5.29 3.16
N VAL A 31 -3.08 -5.65 4.32
CA VAL A 31 -2.72 -4.98 5.57
C VAL A 31 -1.72 -5.86 6.29
N GLU A 32 -0.55 -5.30 6.59
CA GLU A 32 0.51 -5.99 7.31
C GLU A 32 0.71 -5.33 8.66
N GLN A 33 0.64 -6.11 9.70
CA GLN A 33 0.89 -5.64 11.05
C GLN A 33 2.39 -5.64 11.34
N ALA A 34 2.89 -4.56 11.90
CA ALA A 34 4.30 -4.43 12.25
C ALA A 34 4.43 -3.70 13.58
N GLU A 35 5.46 -4.02 14.35
CA GLU A 35 5.81 -3.28 15.55
C GLU A 35 6.92 -2.29 15.25
N VAL A 36 6.68 -1.02 15.59
CA VAL A 36 7.64 0.06 15.38
C VAL A 36 7.78 0.82 16.70
N ASN A 37 8.95 0.74 17.30
CA ASN A 37 9.24 1.44 18.57
C ASN A 37 8.21 1.12 19.67
N GLY A 38 7.81 -0.15 19.77
CA GLY A 38 6.84 -0.59 20.78
C GLY A 38 5.40 -0.32 20.44
N LYS A 39 5.12 0.24 19.27
CA LYS A 39 3.74 0.47 18.79
C LYS A 39 3.40 -0.48 17.66
N THR A 40 2.17 -0.98 17.69
CA THR A 40 1.66 -1.77 16.57
C THR A 40 1.19 -0.83 15.47
N MET A 41 1.70 -1.04 14.25
CA MET A 41 1.32 -0.28 13.09
C MET A 41 0.71 -1.21 12.05
N TYR A 42 -0.26 -0.69 11.30
CA TYR A 42 -0.92 -1.42 10.23
C TYR A 42 -0.55 -0.77 8.92
N ARG A 43 0.22 -1.48 8.10
CA ARG A 43 0.75 -0.97 6.83
C ARG A 43 -0.07 -1.51 5.69
N VAL A 44 -0.50 -0.62 4.81
CA VAL A 44 -1.25 -1.01 3.62
C VAL A 44 -0.28 -1.07 2.45
N ARG A 45 -0.04 -2.27 1.93
CA ARG A 45 0.97 -2.53 0.91
C ARG A 45 0.39 -3.30 -0.27
N LEU A 46 0.98 -3.06 -1.43
CA LEU A 46 0.62 -3.70 -2.68
C LEU A 46 1.87 -4.29 -3.32
N GLY A 47 1.69 -5.33 -4.12
CA GLY A 47 2.79 -6.00 -4.80
C GLY A 47 3.06 -7.37 -4.23
N PRO A 48 4.21 -7.95 -4.52
CA PRO A 48 5.34 -7.34 -5.25
C PRO A 48 5.08 -7.19 -6.75
N TYR A 49 5.65 -6.14 -7.32
CA TYR A 49 5.62 -5.90 -8.76
C TYR A 49 6.95 -6.29 -9.37
N PRO A 50 6.96 -6.90 -10.58
CA PRO A 50 8.20 -7.43 -11.15
C PRO A 50 9.20 -6.35 -11.57
N ASN A 51 8.73 -5.16 -11.87
CA ASN A 51 9.59 -4.08 -12.33
C ASN A 51 9.02 -2.72 -11.94
N ALA A 52 9.82 -1.67 -12.17
CA ALA A 52 9.41 -0.32 -11.81
C ALA A 52 8.21 0.17 -12.62
N GLU A 53 8.09 -0.27 -13.87
CA GLU A 53 6.99 0.14 -14.73
C GLU A 53 5.65 -0.36 -14.22
N ALA A 54 5.58 -1.63 -13.81
CA ALA A 54 4.37 -2.21 -13.23
C ALA A 54 3.97 -1.49 -11.94
N ALA A 55 4.95 -1.18 -11.08
CA ALA A 55 4.71 -0.44 -9.85
C ALA A 55 4.23 0.98 -10.15
N SER A 56 4.82 1.63 -11.16
CA SER A 56 4.43 2.98 -11.55
C SER A 56 2.99 3.04 -12.07
N THR A 57 2.59 2.04 -12.85
CA THR A 57 1.21 1.95 -13.35
C THR A 57 0.21 1.82 -12.20
N ALA A 58 0.50 0.95 -11.23
CA ALA A 58 -0.34 0.80 -10.06
C ALA A 58 -0.40 2.09 -9.25
N LYS A 59 0.73 2.76 -9.09
CA LYS A 59 0.82 4.03 -8.37
C LYS A 59 -0.05 5.10 -9.04
N THR A 60 -0.04 5.15 -10.37
CA THR A 60 -0.86 6.09 -11.13
C THR A 60 -2.35 5.80 -10.93
N ASN A 61 -2.73 4.52 -10.96
CA ASN A 61 -4.12 4.13 -10.72
C ASN A 61 -4.59 4.57 -9.33
N LEU A 62 -3.74 4.41 -8.33
CA LEU A 62 -4.08 4.86 -6.97
C LEU A 62 -4.18 6.37 -6.89
N ALA A 63 -3.30 7.09 -7.58
CA ALA A 63 -3.31 8.54 -7.60
C ALA A 63 -4.62 9.09 -8.18
N GLN A 64 -5.21 8.42 -9.14
CA GLN A 64 -6.50 8.79 -9.72
C GLN A 64 -7.63 8.72 -8.70
N GLN A 65 -7.46 7.94 -7.64
CA GLN A 65 -8.42 7.85 -6.54
C GLN A 65 -8.01 8.74 -5.35
N GLY A 66 -7.03 9.61 -5.55
CA GLY A 66 -6.54 10.47 -4.48
C GLY A 66 -5.68 9.76 -3.45
N ILE A 67 -5.16 8.59 -3.78
CA ILE A 67 -4.35 7.77 -2.87
C ILE A 67 -2.89 7.91 -3.26
N LYS A 68 -2.07 8.37 -2.32
CA LYS A 68 -0.62 8.44 -2.51
C LYS A 68 0.02 7.13 -2.07
N ALA A 69 0.97 6.66 -2.84
CA ALA A 69 1.71 5.45 -2.51
C ALA A 69 3.19 5.67 -2.78
N ASP A 70 4.02 5.14 -1.91
CA ASP A 70 5.47 5.20 -2.05
C ASP A 70 6.00 3.88 -2.58
N SER A 71 6.96 3.97 -3.49
CA SER A 71 7.58 2.79 -4.07
C SER A 71 8.78 2.37 -3.23
N ILE A 72 8.82 1.08 -2.89
CA ILE A 72 9.91 0.50 -2.10
C ILE A 72 10.55 -0.58 -2.97
N LYS A 73 11.83 -0.42 -3.25
CA LYS A 73 12.57 -1.41 -4.02
C LYS A 73 12.99 -2.54 -3.08
N ILE A 74 12.71 -3.77 -3.50
CA ILE A 74 13.14 -4.97 -2.79
C ILE A 74 13.92 -5.88 -3.74
N LYS A 75 14.83 -6.66 -3.17
CA LYS A 75 15.63 -7.59 -3.97
C LYS A 75 14.82 -8.78 -4.45
#